data_7a0726950180dbd430ab9e8b1d15bb2e
#
_entry.id   7a0726950180dbd430ab9e8b1d15bb2e
#
_cell.length_a   1.000
_cell.length_b   1.000
_cell.length_c   1.000
_cell.angle_alpha   90.00
_cell.angle_beta   90.00
_cell.angle_gamma   90.00
#
_symmetry.space_group_name_H-M   'P 1'
#
loop_
_entity.id
_entity.type
_entity.pdbx_description
1 polymer ?
#
loop_
_entity_poly.entity_id
_entity_poly.type
_entity_poly.pdbx_seq_one_letter_code
_entity_poly.pdbx_strand_id
1 'polypeptide(L)'
;MPFAVLSVPGAGVRGVGVVLGATTLAVALFVLVGGVVGDRLPRRSTMLASDVVRMLAQGASAVLLLSGHASVLRLALCGAVYGAAEAFFRPAALAVVPQLVVPEELQSANALLSLSASASLVAGPAVAGVLVALLGPGTALAVDAGTFAVSALTLLFLHVPSLPVTVGGAFLSELAGGWREVRSRSWVWATLLAFSAYHALVLPALFVLGPLYAEQHRGGAGAWGVISAGFGVGAVAGSVAALRWRPVRPGVVFGGSLAIASAQALIGVAPLPTLVVAGLEAVTGVCVSLCFTLWETALGERIPAGAQSRVSSFDYLASLLLMPIGYVLVGPLAHAAGTVPTAVTATVVSAVVCVAVTASTGVRELRPVLSGQGDEVGQRV
;
A
#
# COMPACT_ATOMS: atom_id res chain seq x y z
N MET A 1 10.20 3.91 -9.91
CA MET A 1 11.17 2.79 -9.80
C MET A 1 11.12 1.77 -10.96
N PRO A 2 9.99 1.17 -11.38
CA PRO A 2 10.03 0.15 -12.45
C PRO A 2 10.75 0.61 -13.73
N PHE A 3 10.41 1.77 -14.29
CA PHE A 3 11.06 2.30 -15.48
C PHE A 3 12.56 2.62 -15.29
N ALA A 4 12.95 3.00 -14.07
CA ALA A 4 14.37 3.18 -13.73
C ALA A 4 15.15 1.85 -13.83
N VAL A 5 14.54 0.76 -13.40
CA VAL A 5 15.16 -0.57 -13.52
C VAL A 5 15.12 -1.06 -14.97
N LEU A 6 14.00 -0.85 -15.68
CA LEU A 6 13.89 -1.25 -17.09
C LEU A 6 14.88 -0.53 -18.01
N SER A 7 15.34 0.68 -17.64
CA SER A 7 16.41 1.39 -18.39
C SER A 7 17.81 0.81 -18.18
N VAL A 8 18.00 -0.10 -17.20
CA VAL A 8 19.29 -0.77 -16.98
C VAL A 8 19.43 -1.95 -17.95
N PRO A 9 20.51 -2.02 -18.74
CA PRO A 9 20.71 -3.12 -19.69
C PRO A 9 20.65 -4.48 -19.04
N GLY A 10 19.86 -5.40 -19.61
CA GLY A 10 19.71 -6.77 -19.11
C GLY A 10 18.87 -6.96 -17.86
N ALA A 11 18.36 -5.91 -17.24
CA ALA A 11 17.55 -6.01 -16.00
C ALA A 11 16.21 -6.71 -16.22
N GLY A 12 15.46 -6.29 -17.24
CA GLY A 12 14.15 -6.86 -17.57
C GLY A 12 13.21 -7.01 -16.37
N VAL A 13 12.23 -7.89 -16.52
CA VAL A 13 11.21 -8.22 -15.50
C VAL A 13 11.83 -8.68 -14.17
N ARG A 14 12.88 -9.54 -14.25
CA ARG A 14 13.54 -10.06 -13.06
C ARG A 14 14.17 -8.95 -12.22
N GLY A 15 14.82 -8.00 -12.88
CA GLY A 15 15.42 -6.84 -12.21
C GLY A 15 14.37 -5.99 -11.48
N VAL A 16 13.23 -5.71 -12.12
CA VAL A 16 12.12 -4.96 -11.49
C VAL A 16 11.62 -5.71 -10.25
N GLY A 17 11.38 -7.02 -10.36
CA GLY A 17 10.95 -7.84 -9.24
C GLY A 17 11.94 -7.85 -8.06
N VAL A 18 13.25 -7.95 -8.35
CA VAL A 18 14.31 -7.92 -7.32
C VAL A 18 14.34 -6.58 -6.60
N VAL A 19 14.29 -5.45 -7.31
CA VAL A 19 14.35 -4.11 -6.71
C VAL A 19 13.11 -3.83 -5.86
N LEU A 20 11.91 -4.09 -6.39
CA LEU A 20 10.66 -3.90 -5.64
C LEU A 20 10.54 -4.89 -4.47
N GLY A 21 10.98 -6.13 -4.67
CA GLY A 21 11.04 -7.14 -3.63
C GLY A 21 11.98 -6.75 -2.49
N ALA A 22 13.19 -6.25 -2.79
CA ALA A 22 14.14 -5.78 -1.79
C ALA A 22 13.59 -4.58 -0.99
N THR A 23 12.94 -3.63 -1.67
CA THR A 23 12.30 -2.48 -1.04
C THR A 23 11.19 -2.93 -0.08
N THR A 24 10.28 -3.77 -0.55
CA THR A 24 9.12 -4.22 0.22
C THR A 24 9.54 -5.15 1.36
N LEU A 25 10.56 -6.00 1.15
CA LEU A 25 11.12 -6.85 2.20
C LEU A 25 11.73 -6.00 3.33
N ALA A 26 12.46 -4.95 2.98
CA ALA A 26 13.00 -4.04 3.99
C ALA A 26 11.87 -3.35 4.78
N VAL A 27 10.80 -2.87 4.13
CA VAL A 27 9.64 -2.35 4.85
C VAL A 27 9.06 -3.41 5.78
N ALA A 28 8.84 -4.64 5.32
CA ALA A 28 8.25 -5.71 6.12
C ALA A 28 9.10 -6.09 7.35
N LEU A 29 10.41 -6.15 7.18
CA LEU A 29 11.34 -6.48 8.27
C LEU A 29 11.45 -5.37 9.31
N PHE A 30 11.48 -4.11 8.86
CA PHE A 30 11.73 -2.98 9.74
C PHE A 30 10.47 -2.33 10.31
N VAL A 31 9.27 -2.58 9.77
CA VAL A 31 8.04 -1.96 10.28
C VAL A 31 7.72 -2.34 11.73
N LEU A 32 7.99 -3.58 12.12
CA LEU A 32 7.82 -4.02 13.52
C LEU A 32 8.81 -3.33 14.45
N VAL A 33 10.06 -3.21 14.00
CA VAL A 33 11.11 -2.48 14.74
C VAL A 33 10.80 -0.98 14.77
N GLY A 34 10.32 -0.44 13.65
CA GLY A 34 9.91 0.97 13.49
C GLY A 34 8.81 1.38 14.44
N GLY A 35 7.82 0.51 14.68
CA GLY A 35 6.78 0.74 15.70
C GLY A 35 7.37 0.89 17.11
N VAL A 36 8.20 -0.07 17.53
CA VAL A 36 8.84 -0.05 18.86
C VAL A 36 9.80 1.15 19.03
N VAL A 37 10.56 1.46 17.99
CA VAL A 37 11.51 2.59 18.00
C VAL A 37 10.77 3.93 17.97
N GLY A 38 9.69 4.01 17.19
CA GLY A 38 8.84 5.20 17.09
C GLY A 38 8.18 5.60 18.42
N ASP A 39 7.93 4.62 19.31
CA ASP A 39 7.43 4.88 20.66
C ASP A 39 8.51 5.36 21.63
N ARG A 40 9.79 5.10 21.33
CA ARG A 40 10.94 5.43 22.19
C ARG A 40 11.71 6.68 21.78
N LEU A 41 11.63 7.09 20.54
CA LEU A 41 12.34 8.26 20.01
C LEU A 41 11.40 9.43 19.77
N PRO A 42 11.90 10.67 19.83
CA PRO A 42 11.11 11.84 19.45
C PRO A 42 10.62 11.69 18.00
N ARG A 43 9.30 11.72 17.81
CA ARG A 43 8.63 11.45 16.52
C ARG A 43 9.15 12.32 15.38
N ARG A 44 9.37 13.62 15.66
CA ARG A 44 9.97 14.56 14.70
C ARG A 44 11.36 14.11 14.25
N SER A 45 12.22 13.70 15.16
CA SER A 45 13.60 13.26 14.85
C SER A 45 13.58 11.98 14.01
N THR A 46 12.67 11.05 14.30
CA THR A 46 12.50 9.81 13.54
C THR A 46 12.02 10.12 12.12
N MET A 47 11.04 11.00 11.93
CA MET A 47 10.57 11.44 10.62
C MET A 47 11.67 12.14 9.84
N LEU A 48 12.41 13.06 10.46
CA LEU A 48 13.51 13.79 9.84
C LEU A 48 14.63 12.86 9.39
N ALA A 49 15.08 11.94 10.26
CA ALA A 49 16.08 10.95 9.90
C ALA A 49 15.64 10.06 8.75
N SER A 50 14.37 9.62 8.77
CA SER A 50 13.79 8.83 7.68
C SER A 50 13.77 9.59 6.36
N ASP A 51 13.38 10.87 6.35
CA ASP A 51 13.36 11.69 5.13
C ASP A 51 14.77 11.92 4.57
N VAL A 52 15.76 12.18 5.44
CA VAL A 52 17.17 12.31 5.01
C VAL A 52 17.66 11.00 4.39
N VAL A 53 17.38 9.85 5.00
CA VAL A 53 17.79 8.54 4.46
C VAL A 53 17.08 8.27 3.12
N ARG A 54 15.78 8.56 3.00
CA ARG A 54 15.04 8.40 1.74
C ARG A 54 15.57 9.33 0.65
N MET A 55 15.84 10.59 0.99
CA MET A 55 16.48 11.55 0.09
C MET A 55 17.81 11.02 -0.44
N LEU A 56 18.68 10.53 0.45
CA LEU A 56 20.00 9.99 0.05
C LEU A 56 19.86 8.72 -0.80
N ALA A 57 18.95 7.82 -0.46
CA ALA A 57 18.71 6.60 -1.23
C ALA A 57 18.18 6.87 -2.64
N GLN A 58 17.21 7.79 -2.77
CA GLN A 58 16.68 8.21 -4.08
C GLN A 58 17.69 9.03 -4.86
N GLY A 59 18.41 9.94 -4.21
CA GLY A 59 19.49 10.70 -4.80
C GLY A 59 20.63 9.80 -5.33
N ALA A 60 21.04 8.79 -4.56
CA ALA A 60 22.00 7.80 -5.01
C ALA A 60 21.49 7.00 -6.22
N SER A 61 20.22 6.59 -6.21
CA SER A 61 19.59 5.93 -7.36
C SER A 61 19.60 6.83 -8.61
N ALA A 62 19.28 8.11 -8.44
CA ALA A 62 19.32 9.09 -9.52
C ALA A 62 20.72 9.25 -10.09
N VAL A 63 21.73 9.44 -9.23
CA VAL A 63 23.14 9.57 -9.64
C VAL A 63 23.63 8.32 -10.38
N LEU A 64 23.33 7.13 -9.89
CA LEU A 64 23.68 5.87 -10.54
C LEU A 64 23.09 5.76 -11.97
N LEU A 65 21.84 6.18 -12.15
CA LEU A 65 21.19 6.17 -13.46
C LEU A 65 21.77 7.23 -14.40
N LEU A 66 21.91 8.46 -13.93
CA LEU A 66 22.40 9.58 -14.74
C LEU A 66 23.87 9.41 -15.15
N SER A 67 24.68 8.75 -14.30
CA SER A 67 26.09 8.46 -14.60
C SER A 67 26.30 7.18 -15.42
N GLY A 68 25.24 6.42 -15.73
CA GLY A 68 25.36 5.15 -16.44
C GLY A 68 25.92 3.98 -15.62
N HIS A 69 26.08 4.15 -14.31
CA HIS A 69 26.60 3.11 -13.40
C HIS A 69 25.52 2.31 -12.67
N ALA A 70 24.26 2.45 -13.08
CA ALA A 70 23.16 1.72 -12.48
C ALA A 70 23.27 0.21 -12.75
N SER A 71 22.98 -0.58 -11.72
CA SER A 71 22.82 -2.03 -11.82
C SER A 71 21.66 -2.46 -10.94
N VAL A 72 21.07 -3.62 -11.25
CA VAL A 72 19.95 -4.16 -10.45
C VAL A 72 20.32 -4.25 -8.97
N LEU A 73 21.54 -4.74 -8.65
CA LEU A 73 21.99 -4.87 -7.28
C LEU A 73 22.09 -3.51 -6.56
N ARG A 74 22.69 -2.50 -7.21
CA ARG A 74 22.84 -1.16 -6.62
C ARG A 74 21.48 -0.50 -6.38
N LEU A 75 20.56 -0.60 -7.34
CA LEU A 75 19.19 -0.09 -7.19
C LEU A 75 18.41 -0.86 -6.13
N ALA A 76 18.61 -2.18 -6.01
CA ALA A 76 18.00 -2.98 -4.96
C ALA A 76 18.49 -2.59 -3.56
N LEU A 77 19.79 -2.30 -3.41
CA LEU A 77 20.35 -1.81 -2.15
C LEU A 77 19.80 -0.43 -1.78
N CYS A 78 19.74 0.50 -2.75
CA CYS A 78 19.11 1.81 -2.53
C CYS A 78 17.62 1.65 -2.17
N GLY A 79 16.89 0.75 -2.86
CA GLY A 79 15.50 0.44 -2.57
C GLY A 79 15.32 -0.16 -1.17
N ALA A 80 16.20 -1.07 -0.73
CA ALA A 80 16.15 -1.62 0.60
C ALA A 80 16.40 -0.57 1.70
N VAL A 81 17.36 0.34 1.49
CA VAL A 81 17.61 1.47 2.41
C VAL A 81 16.40 2.39 2.47
N TYR A 82 15.81 2.71 1.31
CA TYR A 82 14.58 3.49 1.22
C TYR A 82 13.43 2.82 1.98
N GLY A 83 13.19 1.53 1.74
CA GLY A 83 12.13 0.77 2.40
C GLY A 83 12.32 0.66 3.91
N ALA A 84 13.55 0.47 4.37
CA ALA A 84 13.86 0.49 5.81
C ALA A 84 13.49 1.84 6.42
N ALA A 85 13.88 2.96 5.81
CA ALA A 85 13.55 4.30 6.29
C ALA A 85 12.04 4.58 6.28
N GLU A 86 11.32 4.14 5.24
CA GLU A 86 9.85 4.24 5.13
C GLU A 86 9.15 3.55 6.32
N ALA A 87 9.65 2.40 6.73
CA ALA A 87 9.10 1.63 7.85
C ALA A 87 9.12 2.39 9.19
N PHE A 88 10.06 3.32 9.39
CA PHE A 88 10.11 4.19 10.57
C PHE A 88 9.27 5.47 10.42
N PHE A 89 9.19 6.01 9.21
CA PHE A 89 8.47 7.26 8.96
C PHE A 89 6.98 7.14 9.23
N ARG A 90 6.35 6.11 8.68
CA ARG A 90 4.88 5.99 8.65
C ARG A 90 4.23 5.91 10.04
N PRO A 91 4.71 5.08 10.99
CA PRO A 91 4.18 5.08 12.36
C PRO A 91 4.38 6.42 13.07
N ALA A 92 5.56 7.05 12.91
CA ALA A 92 5.86 8.34 13.53
C ALA A 92 4.95 9.45 12.99
N ALA A 93 4.68 9.48 11.67
CA ALA A 93 3.82 10.46 11.02
C ALA A 93 2.37 10.35 11.49
N LEU A 94 1.83 9.13 11.63
CA LEU A 94 0.47 8.93 12.15
C LEU A 94 0.35 9.37 13.62
N ALA A 95 1.38 9.10 14.40
CA ALA A 95 1.39 9.39 15.83
C ALA A 95 1.68 10.86 16.18
N VAL A 96 2.23 11.65 15.25
CA VAL A 96 2.52 13.08 15.50
C VAL A 96 1.28 13.96 15.41
N VAL A 97 0.30 13.61 14.60
CA VAL A 97 -0.87 14.45 14.31
C VAL A 97 -1.64 14.86 15.57
N PRO A 98 -1.97 13.94 16.52
CA PRO A 98 -2.66 14.32 17.74
C PRO A 98 -1.84 15.22 18.70
N GLN A 99 -0.54 15.42 18.42
CA GLN A 99 0.33 16.30 19.21
C GLN A 99 0.44 17.71 18.63
N LEU A 100 -0.04 17.90 17.41
CA LEU A 100 0.07 19.17 16.68
C LEU A 100 -1.21 20.01 16.74
N VAL A 101 -2.35 19.38 17.03
CA VAL A 101 -3.65 20.05 17.02
C VAL A 101 -4.39 19.78 18.32
N VAL A 102 -5.30 20.68 18.68
CA VAL A 102 -6.20 20.47 19.82
C VAL A 102 -7.24 19.39 19.48
N PRO A 103 -7.82 18.67 20.48
CA PRO A 103 -8.74 17.56 20.23
C PRO A 103 -9.90 17.93 19.31
N GLU A 104 -10.40 19.15 19.36
CA GLU A 104 -11.51 19.66 18.55
C GLU A 104 -11.15 19.80 17.07
N GLU A 105 -9.87 19.99 16.73
CA GLU A 105 -9.37 20.14 15.36
C GLU A 105 -8.85 18.82 14.77
N LEU A 106 -8.75 17.76 15.56
CA LEU A 106 -8.18 16.49 15.12
C LEU A 106 -8.92 15.89 13.92
N GLN A 107 -10.25 16.03 13.88
CA GLN A 107 -11.06 15.58 12.74
C GLN A 107 -10.71 16.35 11.46
N SER A 108 -10.55 17.66 11.56
CA SER A 108 -10.19 18.53 10.42
C SER A 108 -8.78 18.24 9.92
N ALA A 109 -7.82 18.03 10.83
CA ALA A 109 -6.45 17.65 10.49
C ALA A 109 -6.41 16.31 9.74
N ASN A 110 -7.11 15.27 10.24
CA ASN A 110 -7.21 13.98 9.57
C ASN A 110 -7.91 14.07 8.21
N ALA A 111 -8.93 14.94 8.06
CA ALA A 111 -9.59 15.19 6.79
C ALA A 111 -8.64 15.81 5.76
N LEU A 112 -7.81 16.77 6.15
CA LEU A 112 -6.79 17.39 5.29
C LEU A 112 -5.72 16.37 4.86
N LEU A 113 -5.26 15.54 5.78
CA LEU A 113 -4.30 14.46 5.44
C LEU A 113 -4.90 13.45 4.46
N SER A 114 -6.16 13.05 4.66
CA SER A 114 -6.87 12.15 3.75
C SER A 114 -7.08 12.77 2.38
N LEU A 115 -7.40 14.06 2.32
CA LEU A 115 -7.52 14.81 1.06
C LEU A 115 -6.18 14.87 0.32
N SER A 116 -5.09 15.17 1.03
CA SER A 116 -3.73 15.18 0.47
C SER A 116 -3.33 13.81 -0.05
N ALA A 117 -3.58 12.74 0.70
CA ALA A 117 -3.31 11.37 0.28
C ALA A 117 -4.10 10.99 -0.97
N SER A 118 -5.40 11.33 -1.02
CA SER A 118 -6.26 11.09 -2.18
C SER A 118 -5.81 11.86 -3.41
N ALA A 119 -5.44 13.14 -3.25
CA ALA A 119 -4.90 13.94 -4.34
C ALA A 119 -3.58 13.37 -4.87
N SER A 120 -2.70 12.91 -3.97
CA SER A 120 -1.43 12.27 -4.32
C SER A 120 -1.62 10.94 -5.05
N LEU A 121 -2.65 10.16 -4.71
CA LEU A 121 -2.96 8.90 -5.37
C LEU A 121 -3.35 9.10 -6.86
N VAL A 122 -4.00 10.21 -7.18
CA VAL A 122 -4.39 10.56 -8.56
C VAL A 122 -3.25 11.27 -9.29
N ALA A 123 -2.72 12.35 -8.70
CA ALA A 123 -1.74 13.20 -9.35
C ALA A 123 -0.33 12.58 -9.38
N GLY A 124 0.04 11.80 -8.35
CA GLY A 124 1.37 11.21 -8.23
C GLY A 124 1.79 10.39 -9.45
N PRO A 125 1.05 9.34 -9.83
CA PRO A 125 1.39 8.52 -10.99
C PRO A 125 1.39 9.30 -12.31
N ALA A 126 0.46 10.25 -12.48
CA ALA A 126 0.40 11.10 -13.69
C ALA A 126 1.65 11.98 -13.79
N VAL A 127 2.01 12.68 -12.72
CA VAL A 127 3.22 13.53 -12.67
C VAL A 127 4.48 12.68 -12.86
N ALA A 128 4.59 11.55 -12.15
CA ALA A 128 5.72 10.64 -12.28
C ALA A 128 5.84 10.10 -13.72
N GLY A 129 4.73 9.72 -14.36
CA GLY A 129 4.71 9.26 -15.74
C GLY A 129 5.20 10.31 -16.72
N VAL A 130 4.76 11.56 -16.57
CA VAL A 130 5.21 12.71 -17.38
C VAL A 130 6.68 13.00 -17.14
N LEU A 131 7.14 13.04 -15.89
CA LEU A 131 8.55 13.28 -15.56
C LEU A 131 9.46 12.22 -16.17
N VAL A 132 9.09 10.95 -16.05
CA VAL A 132 9.88 9.86 -16.65
C VAL A 132 9.86 9.92 -18.17
N ALA A 133 8.70 10.22 -18.78
CA ALA A 133 8.58 10.30 -20.25
C ALA A 133 9.36 11.47 -20.86
N LEU A 134 9.38 12.63 -20.20
CA LEU A 134 10.02 13.84 -20.72
C LEU A 134 11.49 13.96 -20.32
N LEU A 135 11.83 13.61 -19.08
CA LEU A 135 13.13 13.88 -18.48
C LEU A 135 13.95 12.61 -18.18
N GLY A 136 13.34 11.46 -18.38
CA GLY A 136 13.93 10.16 -18.07
C GLY A 136 13.85 9.76 -16.58
N PRO A 137 14.06 8.47 -16.28
CA PRO A 137 13.86 7.92 -14.94
C PRO A 137 14.86 8.44 -13.90
N GLY A 138 16.11 8.73 -14.30
CA GLY A 138 17.13 9.28 -13.40
C GLY A 138 16.75 10.66 -12.87
N THR A 139 16.29 11.56 -13.75
CA THR A 139 15.83 12.90 -13.36
C THR A 139 14.55 12.85 -12.54
N ALA A 140 13.63 11.95 -12.87
CA ALA A 140 12.42 11.74 -12.06
C ALA A 140 12.75 11.33 -10.62
N LEU A 141 13.74 10.46 -10.41
CA LEU A 141 14.20 10.08 -9.06
C LEU A 141 14.95 11.22 -8.36
N ALA A 142 15.67 12.10 -9.11
CA ALA A 142 16.28 13.29 -8.53
C ALA A 142 15.21 14.27 -8.01
N VAL A 143 14.13 14.46 -8.77
CA VAL A 143 12.97 15.27 -8.33
C VAL A 143 12.34 14.67 -7.09
N ASP A 144 12.13 13.34 -7.05
CA ASP A 144 11.60 12.64 -5.90
C ASP A 144 12.51 12.81 -4.66
N ALA A 145 13.84 12.69 -4.81
CA ALA A 145 14.79 12.99 -3.74
C ALA A 145 14.65 14.45 -3.25
N GLY A 146 14.40 15.39 -4.15
CA GLY A 146 14.13 16.80 -3.82
C GLY A 146 12.87 16.98 -2.97
N THR A 147 11.82 16.19 -3.21
CA THR A 147 10.60 16.24 -2.38
C THR A 147 10.87 15.82 -0.94
N PHE A 148 11.73 14.81 -0.71
CA PHE A 148 12.16 14.44 0.64
C PHE A 148 13.03 15.53 1.29
N ALA A 149 13.85 16.25 0.52
CA ALA A 149 14.59 17.40 1.05
C ALA A 149 13.64 18.50 1.53
N VAL A 150 12.60 18.81 0.76
CA VAL A 150 11.55 19.78 1.16
C VAL A 150 10.82 19.30 2.41
N SER A 151 10.44 18.02 2.48
CA SER A 151 9.81 17.42 3.66
C SER A 151 10.72 17.53 4.90
N ALA A 152 12.00 17.16 4.77
CA ALA A 152 12.98 17.28 5.86
C ALA A 152 13.13 18.73 6.34
N LEU A 153 13.19 19.69 5.41
CA LEU A 153 13.26 21.12 5.74
C LEU A 153 12.01 21.58 6.49
N THR A 154 10.81 21.19 6.05
CA THR A 154 9.57 21.55 6.76
C THR A 154 9.51 20.95 8.15
N LEU A 155 10.00 19.72 8.33
CA LEU A 155 10.11 19.07 9.65
C LEU A 155 11.08 19.79 10.59
N LEU A 156 12.11 20.49 10.07
CA LEU A 156 13.02 21.31 10.90
C LEU A 156 12.31 22.51 11.53
N PHE A 157 11.26 23.03 10.92
CA PHE A 157 10.46 24.15 11.46
C PHE A 157 9.28 23.68 12.33
N LEU A 158 8.96 22.37 12.30
CA LEU A 158 7.85 21.83 13.06
C LEU A 158 8.22 21.72 14.55
N HIS A 159 7.44 22.37 15.40
CA HIS A 159 7.58 22.26 16.85
C HIS A 159 6.62 21.19 17.36
N VAL A 160 7.18 20.05 17.78
CA VAL A 160 6.41 18.94 18.38
C VAL A 160 6.73 18.90 19.86
N PRO A 161 5.75 19.04 20.76
CA PRO A 161 5.96 18.83 22.18
C PRO A 161 6.51 17.45 22.48
N SER A 162 7.54 17.37 23.31
CA SER A 162 8.07 16.08 23.77
C SER A 162 7.13 15.49 24.83
N LEU A 163 6.33 14.49 24.46
CA LEU A 163 5.56 13.74 25.43
C LEU A 163 6.46 12.71 26.14
N PRO A 164 6.18 12.39 27.41
CA PRO A 164 6.85 11.32 28.12
C PRO A 164 6.68 10.00 27.35
N VAL A 165 7.76 9.27 27.17
CA VAL A 165 7.76 7.96 26.55
C VAL A 165 7.04 6.98 27.50
N THR A 166 5.85 6.54 27.13
CA THR A 166 5.18 5.43 27.82
C THR A 166 5.82 4.14 27.34
N VAL A 167 6.57 3.49 28.22
CA VAL A 167 7.09 2.13 27.98
C VAL A 167 5.87 1.20 28.01
N GLY A 168 5.32 0.88 26.84
CA GLY A 168 4.27 -0.11 26.69
C GLY A 168 4.72 -1.52 27.11
N GLY A 169 3.77 -2.42 27.32
CA GLY A 169 3.99 -3.80 27.74
C GLY A 169 4.92 -4.59 26.81
N ALA A 170 5.26 -5.83 27.18
CA ALA A 170 6.13 -6.67 26.38
C ALA A 170 5.50 -6.91 25.00
N PHE A 171 6.15 -6.46 23.94
CA PHE A 171 5.74 -6.55 22.53
C PHE A 171 5.17 -7.93 22.14
N LEU A 172 5.84 -9.01 22.61
CA LEU A 172 5.38 -10.38 22.35
C LEU A 172 4.03 -10.71 22.97
N SER A 173 3.69 -10.14 24.14
CA SER A 173 2.40 -10.35 24.78
C SER A 173 1.27 -9.61 24.06
N GLU A 174 1.56 -8.43 23.52
CA GLU A 174 0.61 -7.67 22.71
C GLU A 174 0.36 -8.35 21.36
N LEU A 175 1.42 -8.89 20.74
CA LEU A 175 1.33 -9.68 19.51
C LEU A 175 0.49 -10.96 19.74
N ALA A 176 0.77 -11.72 20.82
CA ALA A 176 0.00 -12.91 21.15
C ALA A 176 -1.49 -12.59 21.44
N GLY A 177 -1.77 -11.46 22.09
CA GLY A 177 -3.12 -10.94 22.30
C GLY A 177 -3.83 -10.64 20.99
N GLY A 178 -3.17 -9.94 20.06
CA GLY A 178 -3.70 -9.63 18.73
C GLY A 178 -4.00 -10.89 17.91
N TRP A 179 -3.09 -11.86 17.90
CA TRP A 179 -3.31 -13.14 17.23
C TRP A 179 -4.54 -13.90 17.77
N ARG A 180 -4.75 -13.87 19.08
CA ARG A 180 -5.94 -14.49 19.70
C ARG A 180 -7.23 -13.81 19.22
N GLU A 181 -7.24 -12.48 19.13
CA GLU A 181 -8.37 -11.71 18.60
C GLU A 181 -8.66 -12.02 17.13
N VAL A 182 -7.63 -12.08 16.29
CA VAL A 182 -7.75 -12.46 14.88
C VAL A 182 -8.31 -13.87 14.75
N ARG A 183 -7.73 -14.84 15.46
CA ARG A 183 -8.11 -16.25 15.36
C ARG A 183 -9.52 -16.52 15.88
N SER A 184 -9.98 -15.77 16.87
CA SER A 184 -11.32 -15.93 17.46
C SER A 184 -12.46 -15.53 16.52
N ARG A 185 -12.15 -14.74 15.46
CA ARG A 185 -13.14 -14.21 14.52
C ARG A 185 -12.90 -14.72 13.12
N SER A 186 -13.71 -15.67 12.66
CA SER A 186 -13.53 -16.32 11.35
C SER A 186 -13.53 -15.32 10.18
N TRP A 187 -14.34 -14.27 10.24
CA TRP A 187 -14.40 -13.25 9.21
C TRP A 187 -13.11 -12.41 9.13
N VAL A 188 -12.40 -12.20 10.25
CA VAL A 188 -11.14 -11.44 10.27
C VAL A 188 -10.04 -12.23 9.56
N TRP A 189 -9.69 -13.42 10.07
CA TRP A 189 -8.57 -14.17 9.47
C TRP A 189 -8.85 -14.60 8.02
N ALA A 190 -10.13 -14.88 7.67
CA ALA A 190 -10.49 -15.19 6.29
C ALA A 190 -10.26 -13.98 5.36
N THR A 191 -10.65 -12.76 5.78
CA THR A 191 -10.40 -11.55 5.01
C THR A 191 -8.90 -11.25 4.89
N LEU A 192 -8.12 -11.45 5.98
CA LEU A 192 -6.67 -11.32 5.92
C LEU A 192 -6.03 -12.28 4.91
N LEU A 193 -6.56 -13.49 4.76
CA LEU A 193 -6.12 -14.43 3.73
C LEU A 193 -6.40 -13.90 2.31
N ALA A 194 -7.57 -13.32 2.06
CA ALA A 194 -7.90 -12.68 0.78
C ALA A 194 -6.97 -11.49 0.49
N PHE A 195 -6.69 -10.65 1.49
CA PHE A 195 -5.73 -9.54 1.36
C PHE A 195 -4.32 -10.05 1.07
N SER A 196 -3.86 -11.08 1.79
CA SER A 196 -2.56 -11.71 1.53
C SER A 196 -2.45 -12.23 0.09
N ALA A 197 -3.49 -12.89 -0.41
CA ALA A 197 -3.50 -13.40 -1.79
C ALA A 197 -3.45 -12.25 -2.81
N TYR A 198 -4.26 -11.21 -2.62
CA TYR A 198 -4.27 -10.03 -3.49
C TYR A 198 -2.91 -9.31 -3.49
N HIS A 199 -2.34 -9.03 -2.32
CA HIS A 199 -1.05 -8.35 -2.18
C HIS A 199 0.14 -9.19 -2.65
N ALA A 200 0.08 -10.51 -2.50
CA ALA A 200 1.17 -11.41 -2.91
C ALA A 200 1.15 -11.74 -4.42
N LEU A 201 -0.02 -11.76 -5.04
CA LEU A 201 -0.17 -12.22 -6.42
C LEU A 201 -0.47 -11.06 -7.38
N VAL A 202 -1.50 -10.26 -7.08
CA VAL A 202 -2.01 -9.25 -8.01
C VAL A 202 -1.10 -8.03 -8.07
N LEU A 203 -0.75 -7.43 -6.93
CA LEU A 203 0.07 -6.22 -6.92
C LEU A 203 1.48 -6.44 -7.48
N PRO A 204 2.22 -7.52 -7.14
CA PRO A 204 3.49 -7.79 -7.78
C PRO A 204 3.37 -7.99 -9.29
N ALA A 205 2.37 -8.75 -9.75
CA ALA A 205 2.14 -8.92 -11.17
C ALA A 205 1.82 -7.58 -11.86
N LEU A 206 0.95 -6.76 -11.28
CA LEU A 206 0.60 -5.44 -11.80
C LEU A 206 1.82 -4.52 -11.89
N PHE A 207 2.57 -4.34 -10.79
CA PHE A 207 3.66 -3.37 -10.73
C PHE A 207 4.95 -3.83 -11.41
N VAL A 208 5.09 -5.11 -11.74
CA VAL A 208 6.22 -5.65 -12.51
C VAL A 208 5.87 -5.79 -13.98
N LEU A 209 4.75 -6.44 -14.30
CA LEU A 209 4.36 -6.75 -15.69
C LEU A 209 3.70 -5.55 -16.38
N GLY A 210 2.92 -4.74 -15.67
CA GLY A 210 2.22 -3.59 -16.24
C GLY A 210 3.16 -2.53 -16.84
N PRO A 211 4.16 -2.02 -16.08
CA PRO A 211 5.18 -1.11 -16.63
C PRO A 211 5.96 -1.70 -17.79
N LEU A 212 6.35 -2.98 -17.70
CA LEU A 212 7.02 -3.68 -18.81
C LEU A 212 6.17 -3.71 -20.06
N TYR A 213 4.90 -4.11 -19.92
CA TYR A 213 3.97 -4.18 -21.04
C TYR A 213 3.70 -2.79 -21.64
N ALA A 214 3.60 -1.76 -20.79
CA ALA A 214 3.47 -0.38 -21.24
C ALA A 214 4.70 0.08 -22.02
N GLU A 215 5.91 -0.27 -21.56
CA GLU A 215 7.17 0.04 -22.26
C GLU A 215 7.23 -0.59 -23.65
N GLN A 216 6.79 -1.85 -23.76
CA GLN A 216 6.90 -2.61 -25.01
C GLN A 216 5.78 -2.31 -26.01
N HIS A 217 4.56 -1.94 -25.56
CA HIS A 217 3.36 -1.93 -26.40
C HIS A 217 2.55 -0.63 -26.36
N ARG A 218 2.82 0.31 -25.43
CA ARG A 218 1.95 1.48 -25.19
C ARG A 218 2.69 2.83 -25.12
N GLY A 219 3.95 2.87 -25.48
CA GLY A 219 4.74 4.11 -25.41
C GLY A 219 5.28 4.45 -24.00
N GLY A 220 5.42 3.46 -23.12
CA GLY A 220 6.23 3.56 -21.93
C GLY A 220 5.56 4.23 -20.72
N ALA A 221 6.36 5.00 -19.98
CA ALA A 221 5.99 5.55 -18.68
C ALA A 221 4.80 6.50 -18.70
N GLY A 222 4.62 7.27 -19.79
CA GLY A 222 3.50 8.19 -19.94
C GLY A 222 2.16 7.44 -19.95
N ALA A 223 2.07 6.35 -20.72
CA ALA A 223 0.88 5.51 -20.78
C ALA A 223 0.59 4.84 -19.43
N TRP A 224 1.64 4.35 -18.76
CA TRP A 224 1.50 3.78 -17.42
C TRP A 224 1.04 4.81 -16.38
N GLY A 225 1.50 6.06 -16.49
CA GLY A 225 1.04 7.18 -15.67
C GLY A 225 -0.46 7.44 -15.83
N VAL A 226 -0.97 7.44 -17.07
CA VAL A 226 -2.42 7.58 -17.37
C VAL A 226 -3.23 6.43 -16.80
N ILE A 227 -2.76 5.18 -16.95
CA ILE A 227 -3.41 3.98 -16.40
C ILE A 227 -3.49 4.07 -14.86
N SER A 228 -2.39 4.39 -14.20
CA SER A 228 -2.33 4.51 -12.75
C SER A 228 -3.17 5.69 -12.22
N ALA A 229 -3.21 6.81 -12.95
CA ALA A 229 -4.09 7.94 -12.62
C ALA A 229 -5.57 7.54 -12.72
N GLY A 230 -5.94 6.70 -13.71
CA GLY A 230 -7.28 6.11 -13.84
C GLY A 230 -7.68 5.36 -12.57
N PHE A 231 -6.80 4.48 -12.06
CA PHE A 231 -7.02 3.80 -10.78
C PHE A 231 -7.23 4.80 -9.63
N GLY A 232 -6.41 5.85 -9.54
CA GLY A 232 -6.54 6.89 -8.52
C GLY A 232 -7.90 7.60 -8.56
N VAL A 233 -8.36 8.00 -9.76
CA VAL A 233 -9.69 8.60 -9.96
C VAL A 233 -10.80 7.65 -9.49
N GLY A 234 -10.69 6.38 -9.85
CA GLY A 234 -11.62 5.34 -9.39
C GLY A 234 -11.62 5.19 -7.86
N ALA A 235 -10.44 5.19 -7.23
CA ALA A 235 -10.31 5.06 -5.78
C ALA A 235 -10.99 6.24 -5.04
N VAL A 236 -10.84 7.47 -5.55
CA VAL A 236 -11.56 8.64 -5.02
C VAL A 236 -13.07 8.47 -5.19
N ALA A 237 -13.53 8.07 -6.36
CA ALA A 237 -14.95 7.83 -6.61
C ALA A 237 -15.53 6.74 -5.70
N GLY A 238 -14.77 5.65 -5.46
CA GLY A 238 -15.14 4.58 -4.53
C GLY A 238 -15.25 5.05 -3.08
N SER A 239 -14.30 5.88 -2.63
CA SER A 239 -14.35 6.50 -1.29
C SER A 239 -15.59 7.38 -1.13
N VAL A 240 -15.90 8.22 -2.12
CA VAL A 240 -17.11 9.07 -2.12
C VAL A 240 -18.40 8.22 -2.11
N ALA A 241 -18.41 7.13 -2.89
CA ALA A 241 -19.54 6.21 -2.90
C ALA A 241 -19.75 5.55 -1.53
N ALA A 242 -18.66 5.13 -0.86
CA ALA A 242 -18.72 4.52 0.45
C ALA A 242 -19.29 5.46 1.54
N LEU A 243 -19.11 6.78 1.43
CA LEU A 243 -19.70 7.75 2.36
C LEU A 243 -21.24 7.72 2.36
N ARG A 244 -21.85 7.40 1.22
CA ARG A 244 -23.31 7.46 1.03
C ARG A 244 -23.98 6.09 1.01
N TRP A 245 -23.20 5.04 0.75
CA TRP A 245 -23.72 3.69 0.58
C TRP A 245 -23.36 2.78 1.76
N ARG A 246 -24.40 2.35 2.48
CA ARG A 246 -24.26 1.39 3.58
C ARG A 246 -24.90 0.06 3.17
N PRO A 247 -24.12 -0.88 2.63
CA PRO A 247 -24.67 -2.15 2.15
C PRO A 247 -25.20 -3.00 3.28
N VAL A 248 -26.31 -3.69 3.06
CA VAL A 248 -26.93 -4.64 4.01
C VAL A 248 -25.99 -5.80 4.34
N ARG A 249 -25.10 -6.15 3.42
CA ARG A 249 -24.11 -7.24 3.59
C ARG A 249 -22.72 -6.71 3.26
N PRO A 250 -22.09 -5.93 4.14
CA PRO A 250 -20.78 -5.33 3.87
C PRO A 250 -19.71 -6.37 3.54
N GLY A 251 -19.74 -7.56 4.17
CA GLY A 251 -18.81 -8.65 3.88
C GLY A 251 -18.85 -9.14 2.45
N VAL A 252 -20.04 -9.27 1.86
CA VAL A 252 -20.20 -9.67 0.45
C VAL A 252 -19.70 -8.58 -0.48
N VAL A 253 -19.93 -7.31 -0.14
CA VAL A 253 -19.50 -6.18 -0.97
C VAL A 253 -17.98 -6.04 -0.94
N PHE A 254 -17.33 -6.03 0.22
CA PHE A 254 -15.89 -5.85 0.26
C PHE A 254 -15.13 -7.05 -0.33
N GLY A 255 -15.58 -8.29 -0.06
CA GLY A 255 -14.96 -9.47 -0.64
C GLY A 255 -15.19 -9.58 -2.14
N GLY A 256 -16.40 -9.28 -2.63
CA GLY A 256 -16.73 -9.24 -4.06
C GLY A 256 -15.97 -8.13 -4.80
N SER A 257 -15.82 -6.96 -4.19
CA SER A 257 -15.01 -5.87 -4.73
C SER A 257 -13.55 -6.26 -4.87
N LEU A 258 -12.98 -6.94 -3.88
CA LEU A 258 -11.58 -7.43 -3.96
C LEU A 258 -11.41 -8.53 -5.03
N ALA A 259 -12.42 -9.39 -5.20
CA ALA A 259 -12.41 -10.38 -6.27
C ALA A 259 -12.40 -9.73 -7.66
N ILE A 260 -13.18 -8.66 -7.87
CA ILE A 260 -13.16 -7.86 -9.11
C ILE A 260 -11.81 -7.16 -9.27
N ALA A 261 -11.30 -6.55 -8.20
CA ALA A 261 -10.00 -5.88 -8.21
C ALA A 261 -8.83 -6.83 -8.53
N SER A 262 -8.98 -8.14 -8.30
CA SER A 262 -7.98 -9.13 -8.70
C SER A 262 -7.70 -9.13 -10.21
N ALA A 263 -8.60 -8.58 -11.03
CA ALA A 263 -8.38 -8.44 -12.48
C ALA A 263 -7.30 -7.39 -12.85
N GLN A 264 -6.84 -6.55 -11.94
CA GLN A 264 -5.85 -5.50 -12.21
C GLN A 264 -4.60 -6.02 -12.93
N ALA A 265 -4.04 -7.15 -12.48
CA ALA A 265 -2.85 -7.71 -13.11
C ALA A 265 -3.07 -8.07 -14.59
N LEU A 266 -4.24 -8.62 -14.91
CA LEU A 266 -4.62 -8.97 -16.29
C LEU A 266 -4.94 -7.72 -17.12
N ILE A 267 -5.67 -6.76 -16.55
CA ILE A 267 -6.01 -5.47 -17.17
C ILE A 267 -4.73 -4.72 -17.56
N GLY A 268 -3.72 -4.69 -16.67
CA GLY A 268 -2.44 -4.04 -16.90
C GLY A 268 -1.68 -4.55 -18.13
N VAL A 269 -1.87 -5.80 -18.52
CA VAL A 269 -1.23 -6.44 -19.69
C VAL A 269 -2.22 -6.74 -20.85
N ALA A 270 -3.46 -6.26 -20.78
CA ALA A 270 -4.46 -6.50 -21.82
C ALA A 270 -4.12 -5.74 -23.11
N PRO A 271 -4.27 -6.33 -24.30
CA PRO A 271 -3.98 -5.68 -25.59
C PRO A 271 -5.09 -4.68 -25.99
N LEU A 272 -5.35 -3.70 -25.12
CA LEU A 272 -6.39 -2.69 -25.28
C LEU A 272 -5.75 -1.28 -25.35
N PRO A 273 -6.41 -0.29 -25.94
CA PRO A 273 -5.97 1.10 -25.93
C PRO A 273 -5.77 1.63 -24.50
N THR A 274 -4.76 2.48 -24.28
CA THR A 274 -4.38 3.02 -22.96
C THR A 274 -5.55 3.60 -22.17
N LEU A 275 -6.42 4.38 -22.83
CA LEU A 275 -7.59 4.99 -22.18
C LEU A 275 -8.64 3.96 -21.74
N VAL A 276 -8.81 2.87 -22.48
CA VAL A 276 -9.71 1.77 -22.10
C VAL A 276 -9.16 1.06 -20.86
N VAL A 277 -7.85 0.77 -20.84
CA VAL A 277 -7.18 0.18 -19.67
C VAL A 277 -7.27 1.11 -18.47
N ALA A 278 -7.06 2.42 -18.66
CA ALA A 278 -7.24 3.40 -17.58
C ALA A 278 -8.67 3.43 -17.03
N GLY A 279 -9.67 3.32 -17.89
CA GLY A 279 -11.08 3.21 -17.48
C GLY A 279 -11.38 1.92 -16.71
N LEU A 280 -10.82 0.79 -17.13
CA LEU A 280 -10.94 -0.48 -16.41
C LEU A 280 -10.21 -0.42 -15.05
N GLU A 281 -9.04 0.20 -15.00
CA GLU A 281 -8.33 0.43 -13.74
C GLU A 281 -9.07 1.41 -12.82
N ALA A 282 -9.84 2.36 -13.36
CA ALA A 282 -10.72 3.17 -12.54
C ALA A 282 -11.83 2.32 -11.87
N VAL A 283 -12.40 1.34 -12.57
CA VAL A 283 -13.35 0.40 -11.96
C VAL A 283 -12.70 -0.41 -10.83
N THR A 284 -11.48 -0.91 -11.04
CA THR A 284 -10.75 -1.62 -9.98
C THR A 284 -10.39 -0.70 -8.82
N GLY A 285 -10.07 0.57 -9.08
CA GLY A 285 -9.86 1.60 -8.06
C GLY A 285 -11.10 1.81 -7.18
N VAL A 286 -12.29 1.91 -7.78
CA VAL A 286 -13.57 1.94 -7.04
C VAL A 286 -13.69 0.71 -6.15
N CYS A 287 -13.44 -0.48 -6.70
CA CYS A 287 -13.56 -1.74 -5.97
C CYS A 287 -12.58 -1.83 -4.79
N VAL A 288 -11.32 -1.48 -4.99
CA VAL A 288 -10.29 -1.48 -3.93
C VAL A 288 -10.68 -0.51 -2.81
N SER A 289 -11.08 0.70 -3.16
CA SER A 289 -11.47 1.71 -2.19
C SER A 289 -12.71 1.31 -1.38
N LEU A 290 -13.74 0.77 -2.03
CA LEU A 290 -14.92 0.22 -1.35
C LEU A 290 -14.54 -0.93 -0.42
N CYS A 291 -13.68 -1.85 -0.88
CA CYS A 291 -13.21 -2.97 -0.07
C CYS A 291 -12.57 -2.47 1.22
N PHE A 292 -11.57 -1.61 1.13
CA PHE A 292 -10.85 -1.13 2.32
C PHE A 292 -11.71 -0.27 3.23
N THR A 293 -12.55 0.63 2.68
CA THR A 293 -13.44 1.47 3.51
C THR A 293 -14.44 0.62 4.30
N LEU A 294 -15.06 -0.36 3.66
CA LEU A 294 -16.02 -1.24 4.34
C LEU A 294 -15.33 -2.18 5.34
N TRP A 295 -14.11 -2.63 5.04
CA TRP A 295 -13.30 -3.42 5.95
C TRP A 295 -12.94 -2.64 7.22
N GLU A 296 -12.39 -1.44 7.08
CA GLU A 296 -12.05 -0.56 8.21
C GLU A 296 -13.29 -0.22 9.06
N THR A 297 -14.42 0.03 8.40
CA THR A 297 -15.70 0.26 9.09
C THR A 297 -16.11 -0.98 9.91
N ALA A 298 -16.03 -2.17 9.30
CA ALA A 298 -16.38 -3.41 9.99
C ALA A 298 -15.45 -3.71 11.18
N LEU A 299 -14.15 -3.39 11.05
CA LEU A 299 -13.20 -3.48 12.15
C LEU A 299 -13.57 -2.49 13.27
N GLY A 300 -13.83 -1.22 12.92
CA GLY A 300 -14.20 -0.18 13.89
C GLY A 300 -15.47 -0.49 14.67
N GLU A 301 -16.47 -1.08 14.00
CA GLU A 301 -17.77 -1.41 14.62
C GLU A 301 -17.74 -2.68 15.49
N ARG A 302 -16.84 -3.63 15.23
CA ARG A 302 -16.92 -5.00 15.80
C ARG A 302 -15.75 -5.41 16.66
N ILE A 303 -14.63 -4.72 16.56
CA ILE A 303 -13.44 -4.98 17.38
C ILE A 303 -13.43 -3.99 18.54
N PRO A 304 -13.32 -4.47 19.80
CA PRO A 304 -13.21 -3.60 20.96
C PRO A 304 -12.04 -2.61 20.80
N ALA A 305 -12.23 -1.35 21.21
CA ALA A 305 -11.24 -0.28 21.04
C ALA A 305 -9.84 -0.67 21.55
N GLY A 306 -9.75 -1.41 22.66
CA GLY A 306 -8.49 -1.90 23.21
C GLY A 306 -7.80 -3.02 22.41
N ALA A 307 -8.46 -3.58 21.37
CA ALA A 307 -7.92 -4.63 20.51
C ALA A 307 -7.72 -4.15 19.05
N GLN A 308 -8.28 -3.01 18.66
CA GLN A 308 -8.24 -2.51 17.27
C GLN A 308 -6.82 -2.33 16.74
N SER A 309 -5.94 -1.67 17.49
CA SER A 309 -4.55 -1.45 17.08
C SER A 309 -3.80 -2.76 16.84
N ARG A 310 -4.07 -3.78 17.67
CA ARG A 310 -3.46 -5.10 17.53
C ARG A 310 -3.95 -5.84 16.29
N VAL A 311 -5.26 -5.80 16.01
CA VAL A 311 -5.84 -6.42 14.80
C VAL A 311 -5.36 -5.70 13.55
N SER A 312 -5.31 -4.35 13.54
CA SER A 312 -4.78 -3.57 12.41
C SER A 312 -3.30 -3.85 12.15
N SER A 313 -2.50 -4.17 13.18
CA SER A 313 -1.11 -4.60 12.99
C SER A 313 -1.02 -5.93 12.25
N PHE A 314 -1.90 -6.88 12.53
CA PHE A 314 -1.98 -8.14 11.78
C PHE A 314 -2.49 -7.94 10.34
N ASP A 315 -3.43 -7.02 10.12
CA ASP A 315 -3.90 -6.65 8.80
C ASP A 315 -2.74 -6.10 7.94
N TYR A 316 -1.99 -5.16 8.50
CA TYR A 316 -0.81 -4.61 7.81
C TYR A 316 0.25 -5.68 7.54
N LEU A 317 0.53 -6.55 8.51
CA LEU A 317 1.47 -7.65 8.34
C LEU A 317 1.01 -8.65 7.27
N ALA A 318 -0.26 -9.05 7.27
CA ALA A 318 -0.83 -9.96 6.28
C ALA A 318 -0.75 -9.38 4.86
N SER A 319 -0.95 -8.08 4.71
CA SER A 319 -0.84 -7.38 3.44
C SER A 319 0.61 -7.28 2.95
N LEU A 320 1.59 -7.17 3.84
CA LEU A 320 2.98 -6.87 3.48
C LEU A 320 3.90 -8.09 3.42
N LEU A 321 3.64 -9.12 4.27
CA LEU A 321 4.60 -10.22 4.51
C LEU A 321 4.90 -11.07 3.27
N LEU A 322 3.89 -11.36 2.47
CA LEU A 322 4.02 -12.22 1.28
C LEU A 322 4.33 -11.44 0.00
N MET A 323 4.17 -10.13 0.01
CA MET A 323 4.36 -9.26 -1.16
C MET A 323 5.80 -9.32 -1.74
N PRO A 324 6.89 -9.32 -0.94
CA PRO A 324 8.25 -9.48 -1.45
C PRO A 324 8.46 -10.78 -2.21
N ILE A 325 7.86 -11.87 -1.72
CA ILE A 325 7.92 -13.19 -2.38
C ILE A 325 7.26 -13.09 -3.77
N GLY A 326 6.08 -12.47 -3.85
CA GLY A 326 5.39 -12.21 -5.11
C GLY A 326 6.27 -11.44 -6.10
N TYR A 327 6.90 -10.35 -5.65
CA TYR A 327 7.80 -9.55 -6.50
C TYR A 327 8.98 -10.37 -7.06
N VAL A 328 9.62 -11.18 -6.24
CA VAL A 328 10.75 -12.01 -6.67
C VAL A 328 10.31 -13.12 -7.63
N LEU A 329 9.13 -13.70 -7.42
CA LEU A 329 8.63 -14.82 -8.23
C LEU A 329 8.04 -14.41 -9.57
N VAL A 330 7.44 -13.23 -9.69
CA VAL A 330 6.79 -12.78 -10.95
C VAL A 330 7.75 -12.79 -12.14
N GLY A 331 9.01 -12.37 -11.95
CA GLY A 331 10.01 -12.36 -13.01
C GLY A 331 10.31 -13.74 -13.60
N PRO A 332 10.73 -14.73 -12.79
CA PRO A 332 10.92 -16.11 -13.21
C PRO A 332 9.67 -16.74 -13.83
N LEU A 333 8.49 -16.53 -13.25
CA LEU A 333 7.22 -17.05 -13.77
C LEU A 333 6.88 -16.47 -15.14
N ALA A 334 7.03 -15.17 -15.32
CA ALA A 334 6.79 -14.52 -16.61
C ALA A 334 7.82 -14.93 -17.68
N HIS A 335 9.05 -15.26 -17.28
CA HIS A 335 10.04 -15.79 -18.19
C HIS A 335 9.72 -17.22 -18.63
N ALA A 336 9.22 -18.06 -17.72
CA ALA A 336 8.91 -19.46 -18.00
C ALA A 336 7.57 -19.64 -18.73
N ALA A 337 6.53 -18.97 -18.31
CA ALA A 337 5.17 -19.13 -18.79
C ALA A 337 4.69 -18.02 -19.75
N GLY A 338 5.39 -16.88 -19.77
CA GLY A 338 4.98 -15.67 -20.48
C GLY A 338 4.25 -14.66 -19.59
N THR A 339 4.21 -13.40 -20.04
CA THR A 339 3.63 -12.27 -19.29
C THR A 339 2.13 -12.45 -19.06
N VAL A 340 1.37 -12.76 -20.12
CA VAL A 340 -0.10 -12.89 -20.03
C VAL A 340 -0.52 -14.09 -19.18
N PRO A 341 0.02 -15.31 -19.37
CA PRO A 341 -0.33 -16.45 -18.50
C PRO A 341 -0.01 -16.20 -17.02
N THR A 342 1.09 -15.52 -16.72
CA THR A 342 1.43 -15.14 -15.34
C THR A 342 0.40 -14.19 -14.73
N ALA A 343 -0.03 -13.16 -15.47
CA ALA A 343 -1.07 -12.25 -15.05
C ALA A 343 -2.44 -12.93 -14.88
N VAL A 344 -2.80 -13.85 -15.79
CA VAL A 344 -4.01 -14.67 -15.69
C VAL A 344 -3.98 -15.51 -14.42
N THR A 345 -2.86 -16.21 -14.17
CA THR A 345 -2.72 -17.04 -12.97
C THR A 345 -2.85 -16.24 -11.69
N ALA A 346 -2.17 -15.09 -11.61
CA ALA A 346 -2.28 -14.20 -10.45
C ALA A 346 -3.73 -13.72 -10.22
N THR A 347 -4.41 -13.30 -11.29
CA THR A 347 -5.81 -12.88 -11.27
C THR A 347 -6.73 -14.01 -10.82
N VAL A 348 -6.65 -15.18 -11.46
CA VAL A 348 -7.58 -16.29 -11.19
C VAL A 348 -7.39 -16.84 -9.79
N VAL A 349 -6.16 -17.08 -9.34
CA VAL A 349 -5.89 -17.61 -8.00
C VAL A 349 -6.36 -16.63 -6.94
N SER A 350 -6.05 -15.33 -7.07
CA SER A 350 -6.51 -14.30 -6.14
C SER A 350 -8.04 -14.19 -6.13
N ALA A 351 -8.67 -14.13 -7.30
CA ALA A 351 -10.15 -14.03 -7.41
C ALA A 351 -10.84 -15.26 -6.79
N VAL A 352 -10.34 -16.47 -7.02
CA VAL A 352 -10.87 -17.69 -6.41
C VAL A 352 -10.77 -17.64 -4.89
N VAL A 353 -9.63 -17.23 -4.33
CA VAL A 353 -9.47 -17.04 -2.88
C VAL A 353 -10.45 -16.00 -2.35
N CYS A 354 -10.57 -14.84 -3.00
CA CYS A 354 -11.49 -13.78 -2.60
C CYS A 354 -12.96 -14.24 -2.64
N VAL A 355 -13.37 -14.96 -3.70
CA VAL A 355 -14.72 -15.53 -3.81
C VAL A 355 -14.98 -16.58 -2.73
N ALA A 356 -14.04 -17.49 -2.50
CA ALA A 356 -14.16 -18.51 -1.46
C ALA A 356 -14.30 -17.90 -0.06
N VAL A 357 -13.49 -16.86 0.24
CA VAL A 357 -13.57 -16.10 1.50
C VAL A 357 -14.92 -15.39 1.61
N THR A 358 -15.38 -14.75 0.54
CA THR A 358 -16.69 -14.05 0.52
C THR A 358 -17.86 -15.02 0.74
N ALA A 359 -17.75 -16.24 0.20
CA ALA A 359 -18.76 -17.29 0.37
C ALA A 359 -18.76 -17.92 1.79
N SER A 360 -17.68 -17.73 2.56
CA SER A 360 -17.60 -18.25 3.93
C SER A 360 -18.70 -17.64 4.81
N THR A 361 -19.26 -18.42 5.73
CA THR A 361 -20.37 -18.00 6.61
C THR A 361 -20.02 -16.76 7.42
N GLY A 362 -18.79 -16.71 7.98
CA GLY A 362 -18.32 -15.59 8.79
C GLY A 362 -18.31 -14.26 8.05
N VAL A 363 -17.94 -14.24 6.75
CA VAL A 363 -17.91 -13.03 5.92
C VAL A 363 -19.30 -12.74 5.33
N ARG A 364 -19.98 -13.75 4.80
CA ARG A 364 -21.28 -13.60 4.12
C ARG A 364 -22.38 -13.07 5.04
N GLU A 365 -22.34 -13.43 6.32
CA GLU A 365 -23.37 -13.07 7.31
C GLU A 365 -23.07 -11.76 8.04
N LEU A 366 -21.98 -11.07 7.73
CA LEU A 366 -21.71 -9.75 8.28
C LEU A 366 -22.85 -8.78 7.88
N ARG A 367 -23.48 -8.16 8.89
CA ARG A 367 -24.53 -7.14 8.73
C ARG A 367 -24.09 -5.86 9.42
N PRO A 368 -24.56 -4.67 9.02
CA PRO A 368 -24.29 -3.43 9.75
C PRO A 368 -24.71 -3.54 11.21
N VAL A 369 -23.93 -2.97 12.11
CA VAL A 369 -24.34 -2.81 13.51
C VAL A 369 -25.34 -1.66 13.54
N LEU A 370 -26.62 -1.95 13.88
CA LEU A 370 -27.63 -0.91 14.04
C LEU A 370 -27.28 -0.08 15.28
N SER A 371 -27.17 1.24 15.10
CA SER A 371 -26.99 2.19 16.20
C SER A 371 -28.22 2.14 17.13
N GLY A 372 -28.17 1.34 18.16
CA GLY A 372 -29.25 1.13 19.13
C GLY A 372 -29.11 -0.16 19.96
N GLN A 373 -28.23 -1.09 19.57
CA GLN A 373 -27.99 -2.33 20.33
C GLN A 373 -26.66 -2.33 21.12
N GLY A 374 -25.92 -1.21 21.13
CA GLY A 374 -24.64 -1.10 21.86
C GLY A 374 -24.77 -1.10 23.38
N ASP A 375 -25.93 -0.78 23.95
CA ASP A 375 -26.10 -0.64 25.39
C ASP A 375 -26.57 -1.94 26.08
N GLU A 376 -27.06 -2.94 25.36
CA GLU A 376 -27.55 -4.18 25.98
C GLU A 376 -26.50 -5.29 26.17
N VAL A 377 -25.38 -5.24 25.45
CA VAL A 377 -24.31 -6.27 25.58
C VAL A 377 -23.37 -5.97 26.76
N GLY A 378 -23.30 -4.72 27.22
CA GLY A 378 -22.48 -4.32 28.38
C GLY A 378 -23.07 -4.64 29.75
N GLN A 379 -24.31 -5.08 29.84
CA GLN A 379 -24.98 -5.37 31.11
C GLN A 379 -25.16 -6.89 31.42
N ARG A 380 -24.64 -7.77 30.59
CA ARG A 380 -24.69 -9.22 30.83
C ARG A 380 -23.29 -9.86 30.79
N VAL A 381 -22.38 -9.37 31.61
CA VAL A 381 -21.19 -10.10 32.06
C VAL A 381 -20.98 -9.78 33.54
#